data_3e420dced7955464468912e7a8cc098a
#
_entry.id   3e420dced7955464468912e7a8cc098a
#
_cell.length_a   1.000
_cell.length_b   1.000
_cell.length_c   1.000
_cell.angle_alpha   90.00
_cell.angle_beta   90.00
_cell.angle_gamma   90.00
#
_symmetry.space_group_name_H-M   'P 1'
#
loop_
_entity.id
_entity.type
_entity.pdbx_description
1 polymer ?
#
loop_
_entity_poly.entity_id
_entity_poly.type
_entity_poly.pdbx_seq_one_letter_code
_entity_poly.pdbx_strand_id
1 'polypeptide(L)'
;MPNDSSSAHVQIYWSPLCVYCWMVKWLLWRKHVPYQQTHIWMIMGWKPPTPNFREMQRRTGGQYEVPQVFVNGEHVGDDDTLFEMDRAGTLDALLEVSARS
;
A
#
# COMPACT_ATOMS: atom_id res chain seq x y z
N MET A 1 9.36 -13.85 -14.67
CA MET A 1 8.62 -13.82 -14.28
C MET A 1 7.40 -13.81 -14.78
N PRO A 2 7.16 -14.51 -15.35
CA PRO A 2 5.95 -14.64 -16.01
C PRO A 2 4.75 -14.54 -15.18
N ASN A 3 4.84 -14.94 -13.99
CA ASN A 3 3.68 -14.86 -13.18
C ASN A 3 3.33 -13.45 -12.84
N ASP A 4 4.16 -12.51 -13.13
CA ASP A 4 3.86 -11.16 -12.78
C ASP A 4 2.76 -10.56 -13.60
N SER A 5 2.55 -11.07 -14.79
CA SER A 5 1.52 -10.49 -15.62
C SER A 5 0.13 -10.79 -15.10
N SER A 6 -0.03 -11.78 -14.24
CA SER A 6 -1.34 -12.12 -13.71
C SER A 6 -1.56 -11.55 -12.32
N SER A 7 -0.60 -10.82 -11.78
CA SER A 7 -0.71 -10.25 -10.44
C SER A 7 -0.86 -8.75 -10.51
N ALA A 8 -1.64 -8.19 -9.60
CA ALA A 8 -1.72 -6.76 -9.47
C ALA A 8 -0.37 -6.20 -9.02
N HIS A 9 -0.03 -5.01 -9.50
CA HIS A 9 1.18 -4.33 -9.11
C HIS A 9 0.88 -3.47 -7.90
N VAL A 10 1.38 -3.86 -6.75
CA VAL A 10 1.06 -3.20 -5.48
C VAL A 10 2.25 -2.38 -5.02
N GLN A 11 1.99 -1.14 -4.65
CA GLN A 11 3.00 -0.24 -4.11
C GLN A 11 2.51 0.30 -2.78
N ILE A 12 3.42 0.40 -1.81
CA ILE A 12 3.07 0.92 -0.50
C ILE A 12 4.12 1.95 -0.07
N TYR A 13 3.64 3.10 0.39
CA TYR A 13 4.49 4.10 1.04
C TYR A 13 4.35 3.86 2.53
N TRP A 14 5.48 3.73 3.24
CA TRP A 14 5.44 3.31 4.62
C TRP A 14 6.56 3.95 5.44
N SER A 15 6.44 3.84 6.76
CA SER A 15 7.46 4.29 7.68
C SER A 15 7.66 3.21 8.75
N PRO A 16 8.90 2.95 9.17
CA PRO A 16 9.13 1.88 10.15
C PRO A 16 8.54 2.17 11.53
N LEU A 17 8.22 3.43 11.82
CA LEU A 17 7.61 3.77 13.11
C LEU A 17 6.10 3.77 13.06
N CYS A 18 5.51 3.35 11.96
CA CYS A 18 4.07 3.34 11.79
C CYS A 18 3.55 1.92 11.97
N VAL A 19 2.83 1.68 13.05
CA VAL A 19 2.32 0.34 13.32
C VAL A 19 1.30 -0.08 12.26
N TYR A 20 0.53 0.86 11.74
CA TYR A 20 -0.47 0.54 10.72
C TYR A 20 0.18 0.15 9.42
N CYS A 21 1.36 0.67 9.13
CA CYS A 21 2.12 0.24 7.96
C CYS A 21 2.48 -1.24 8.07
N TRP A 22 2.91 -1.65 9.26
CA TRP A 22 3.24 -3.05 9.48
C TRP A 22 2.02 -3.94 9.37
N MET A 23 0.85 -3.45 9.78
CA MET A 23 -0.38 -4.21 9.64
C MET A 23 -0.75 -4.41 8.18
N VAL A 24 -0.56 -3.40 7.35
CA VAL A 24 -0.83 -3.54 5.92
C VAL A 24 0.14 -4.53 5.29
N LYS A 25 1.41 -4.44 5.66
CA LYS A 25 2.40 -5.37 5.12
C LYS A 25 2.08 -6.81 5.53
N TRP A 26 1.64 -6.99 6.77
CA TRP A 26 1.23 -8.30 7.23
C TRP A 26 0.03 -8.84 6.45
N LEU A 27 -0.93 -7.96 6.18
CA LEU A 27 -2.11 -8.37 5.40
C LEU A 27 -1.72 -8.84 4.01
N LEU A 28 -0.85 -8.08 3.34
CA LEU A 28 -0.40 -8.46 2.01
C LEU A 28 0.42 -9.74 2.04
N TRP A 29 1.25 -9.88 3.08
CA TRP A 29 2.04 -11.10 3.24
C TRP A 29 1.12 -12.31 3.42
N ARG A 30 0.09 -12.17 4.23
CA ARG A 30 -0.84 -13.27 4.48
C ARG A 30 -1.56 -13.68 3.22
N LYS A 31 -1.78 -12.75 2.31
CA LYS A 31 -2.46 -13.04 1.05
C LYS A 31 -1.48 -13.46 -0.05
N HIS A 32 -0.19 -13.54 0.29
CA HIS A 32 0.84 -13.96 -0.65
C HIS A 32 0.92 -13.02 -1.86
N VAL A 33 0.75 -11.73 -1.62
CA VAL A 33 0.81 -10.72 -2.66
C VAL A 33 2.12 -9.96 -2.53
N PRO A 34 2.99 -10.00 -3.54
CA PRO A 34 4.21 -9.21 -3.50
C PRO A 34 3.89 -7.73 -3.67
N TYR A 35 4.72 -6.89 -3.08
CA TYR A 35 4.53 -5.46 -3.19
C TYR A 35 5.86 -4.75 -3.21
N GLN A 36 5.86 -3.55 -3.77
CA GLN A 36 7.01 -2.66 -3.72
C GLN A 36 6.79 -1.67 -2.61
N GLN A 37 7.85 -1.37 -1.87
CA GLN A 37 7.74 -0.47 -0.73
C GLN A 37 8.63 0.73 -0.92
N THR A 38 8.12 1.89 -0.60
CA THR A 38 8.85 3.15 -0.63
C THR A 38 8.85 3.72 0.77
N HIS A 39 10.04 3.91 1.31
CA HIS A 39 10.20 4.33 2.69
C HIS A 39 10.07 5.84 2.83
N ILE A 40 9.29 6.27 3.81
CA ILE A 40 9.17 7.68 4.15
C ILE A 40 9.60 7.84 5.59
N TRP A 41 10.61 8.67 5.83
CA TRP A 41 11.03 8.93 7.19
C TRP A 41 10.08 9.90 7.83
N MET A 42 9.20 9.42 8.69
CA MET A 42 8.27 10.28 9.42
C MET A 42 8.39 9.93 10.89
N ILE A 43 8.70 10.92 11.71
CA ILE A 43 8.87 10.71 13.14
C ILE A 43 8.03 11.73 13.88
N MET A 44 7.13 11.25 14.74
CA MET A 44 6.36 12.10 15.64
C MET A 44 5.68 13.26 14.92
N GLY A 45 5.08 12.97 13.78
CA GLY A 45 4.34 13.98 13.03
C GLY A 45 5.19 14.88 12.15
N TRP A 46 6.51 14.72 12.21
CA TRP A 46 7.38 15.50 11.34
C TRP A 46 7.27 15.03 9.91
N LYS A 47 7.06 15.97 9.01
CA LYS A 47 6.86 15.67 7.60
C LYS A 47 8.13 16.04 6.83
N PRO A 48 8.91 15.06 6.40
CA PRO A 48 10.19 15.36 5.76
C PRO A 48 9.98 15.91 4.35
N PRO A 49 10.78 16.89 3.95
CA PRO A 49 10.69 17.41 2.59
C PRO A 49 11.48 16.56 1.61
N THR A 50 11.27 15.27 1.64
CA THR A 50 11.98 14.35 0.77
C THR A 50 11.20 14.14 -0.54
N PRO A 51 11.90 13.74 -1.61
CA PRO A 51 11.20 13.47 -2.86
C PRO A 51 10.13 12.40 -2.73
N ASN A 52 10.39 11.38 -1.93
CA ASN A 52 9.41 10.31 -1.74
C ASN A 52 8.14 10.82 -1.07
N PHE A 53 8.30 11.67 -0.07
CA PHE A 53 7.14 12.23 0.61
C PHE A 53 6.33 13.12 -0.34
N ARG A 54 7.03 13.94 -1.12
CA ARG A 54 6.35 14.82 -2.07
C ARG A 54 5.64 14.02 -3.16
N GLU A 55 6.26 12.94 -3.61
CA GLU A 55 5.64 12.09 -4.60
C GLU A 55 4.36 11.46 -4.04
N MET A 56 4.41 10.99 -2.79
CA MET A 56 3.23 10.43 -2.16
C MET A 56 2.12 11.46 -2.08
N GLN A 57 2.44 12.68 -1.67
CA GLN A 57 1.43 13.73 -1.59
C GLN A 57 0.81 14.01 -2.95
N ARG A 58 1.64 14.08 -3.99
CA ARG A 58 1.14 14.37 -5.33
C ARG A 58 0.22 13.28 -5.82
N ARG A 59 0.57 12.03 -5.55
CA ARG A 59 -0.19 10.89 -6.05
C ARG A 59 -1.46 10.61 -5.26
N THR A 60 -1.58 11.17 -4.07
CA THR A 60 -2.73 10.90 -3.20
C THR A 60 -3.66 12.10 -3.07
N GLY A 61 -3.41 13.17 -3.83
CA GLY A 61 -4.26 14.33 -3.74
C GLY A 61 -4.00 15.16 -2.49
N GLY A 62 -2.78 15.10 -1.94
CA GLY A 62 -2.41 15.92 -0.81
C GLY A 62 -2.31 15.18 0.50
N GLN A 63 -2.51 13.87 0.49
CA GLN A 63 -2.40 13.10 1.74
C GLN A 63 -0.96 13.10 2.22
N TYR A 64 -0.79 13.13 3.54
CA TYR A 64 0.54 13.15 4.11
C TYR A 64 0.74 12.08 5.18
N GLU A 65 -0.15 11.14 5.25
CA GLU A 65 -0.04 10.05 6.23
C GLU A 65 0.36 8.76 5.57
N VAL A 66 1.00 7.89 6.31
CA VAL A 66 1.31 6.55 5.86
C VAL A 66 0.50 5.58 6.69
N PRO A 67 0.17 4.39 6.19
CA PRO A 67 0.54 3.87 4.88
C PRO A 67 -0.38 4.39 3.78
N GLN A 68 0.15 4.45 2.56
CA GLN A 68 -0.65 4.75 1.37
C GLN A 68 -0.39 3.65 0.35
N VAL A 69 -1.44 3.06 -0.16
CA VAL A 69 -1.34 1.88 -1.00
C VAL A 69 -1.88 2.18 -2.39
N PHE A 70 -1.12 1.73 -3.38
CA PHE A 70 -1.49 1.86 -4.78
C PHE A 70 -1.55 0.49 -5.42
N VAL A 71 -2.53 0.28 -6.27
CA VAL A 71 -2.67 -0.96 -7.03
C VAL A 71 -2.76 -0.60 -8.49
N ASN A 72 -1.82 -1.11 -9.28
CA ASN A 72 -1.74 -0.85 -10.72
C ASN A 72 -1.69 0.65 -11.00
N GLY A 73 -0.99 1.38 -10.14
CA GLY A 73 -0.79 2.82 -10.32
C GLY A 73 -1.89 3.70 -9.78
N GLU A 74 -2.97 3.11 -9.28
CA GLU A 74 -4.10 3.90 -8.77
C GLU A 74 -4.12 3.89 -7.26
N HIS A 75 -4.40 5.03 -6.68
CA HIS A 75 -4.44 5.17 -5.24
C HIS A 75 -5.67 4.46 -4.68
N VAL A 76 -5.43 3.46 -3.83
CA VAL A 76 -6.51 2.71 -3.21
C VAL A 76 -6.91 3.33 -1.88
N GLY A 77 -5.92 3.66 -1.06
CA GLY A 77 -6.20 4.24 0.24
C GLY A 77 -5.16 3.85 1.26
N ASP A 78 -5.56 3.90 2.51
CA ASP A 78 -4.67 3.61 3.63
C ASP A 78 -5.06 2.27 4.26
N ASP A 79 -4.56 2.04 5.49
CA ASP A 79 -4.81 0.79 6.19
C ASP A 79 -6.31 0.56 6.42
N ASP A 80 -7.03 1.59 6.84
CA ASP A 80 -8.46 1.44 7.08
C ASP A 80 -9.18 0.98 5.83
N THR A 81 -8.84 1.56 4.70
CA THR A 81 -9.47 1.18 3.44
C THR A 81 -9.19 -0.28 3.09
N LEU A 82 -7.94 -0.70 3.25
CA LEU A 82 -7.59 -2.07 2.90
C LEU A 82 -8.27 -3.08 3.81
N PHE A 83 -8.30 -2.81 5.11
CA PHE A 83 -8.95 -3.75 6.02
C PHE A 83 -10.44 -3.77 5.83
N GLU A 84 -11.03 -2.64 5.47
CA GLU A 84 -12.46 -2.59 5.17
C GLU A 84 -12.77 -3.43 3.93
N MET A 85 -11.95 -3.31 2.90
CA MET A 85 -12.13 -4.09 1.67
C MET A 85 -11.92 -5.58 1.94
N ASP A 86 -10.99 -5.90 2.83
CA ASP A 86 -10.75 -7.29 3.18
C ASP A 86 -11.98 -7.89 3.85
N ARG A 87 -12.58 -7.14 4.78
CA ARG A 87 -13.79 -7.62 5.45
C ARG A 87 -14.95 -7.76 4.48
N ALA A 88 -15.03 -6.88 3.50
CA ALA A 88 -16.12 -6.93 2.52
C ALA A 88 -15.89 -7.97 1.44
N GLY A 89 -14.70 -8.57 1.38
CA GLY A 89 -14.40 -9.57 0.38
C GLY A 89 -14.01 -9.01 -0.97
N THR A 90 -13.79 -7.70 -1.05
CA THR A 90 -13.45 -7.07 -2.34
C THR A 90 -11.95 -6.92 -2.55
N LEU A 91 -11.15 -7.05 -1.48
CA LEU A 91 -9.72 -6.86 -1.61
C LEU A 91 -9.07 -7.91 -2.49
N ASP A 92 -9.47 -9.17 -2.33
CA ASP A 92 -8.90 -10.25 -3.11
C ASP A 92 -9.13 -10.02 -4.60
N ALA A 93 -10.31 -9.54 -4.96
CA ALA A 93 -10.62 -9.26 -6.35
C ALA A 93 -9.74 -8.12 -6.87
N LEU A 94 -9.55 -7.09 -6.06
CA LEU A 94 -8.70 -5.98 -6.47
C LEU A 94 -7.26 -6.42 -6.68
N LEU A 95 -6.77 -7.28 -5.80
CA LEU A 95 -5.40 -7.77 -5.89
C LEU A 95 -5.27 -8.95 -6.84
N GLU A 96 -6.37 -9.40 -7.40
CA GLU A 96 -6.40 -10.53 -8.33
C GLU A 96 -5.83 -11.80 -7.73
N VAL A 97 -6.00 -11.93 -6.42
CA VAL A 97 -5.48 -13.13 -5.75
C VAL A 97 -6.20 -14.37 -6.23
N SER A 98 -7.52 -14.31 -6.32
CA SER A 98 -8.29 -15.46 -6.74
C SER A 98 -8.05 -15.80 -8.20
N ALA A 99 -7.70 -14.84 -9.01
CA ALA A 99 -7.47 -15.09 -10.43
C ALA A 99 -6.21 -15.90 -10.65
N ARG A 100 -5.36 -16.00 -9.66
CA ARG A 100 -4.12 -16.75 -9.81
C ARG A 100 -4.20 -18.16 -9.28
N SER A 101 -5.29 -18.49 -8.68
CA SER A 101 -5.43 -19.82 -8.12
C SER A 101 -5.84 -20.86 -9.17
#